data_5f0956ea0de04bfe3173a4cebf0b769e
#
_entry.id   5f0956ea0de04bfe3173a4cebf0b769e
#
_cell.length_a   1.000
_cell.length_b   1.000
_cell.length_c   1.000
_cell.angle_alpha   90.00
_cell.angle_beta   90.00
_cell.angle_gamma   90.00
#
_symmetry.space_group_name_H-M   'P 1'
#
loop_
_entity.id
_entity.type
_entity.pdbx_description
1 polymer ?
#
loop_
_entity_poly.entity_id
_entity_poly.type
_entity_poly.pdbx_seq_one_letter_code
_entity_poly.pdbx_strand_id
1 'polypeptide(L)'
;ITGIIKANFPTRISFQVSSKVDSRTILDQMGAEKLLGAGDMLFIPPGTSRLTRIHGAYVSDREIERIVDFVKKQGKPSYDEAITEY
;
A
#
# COMPACT_ATOMS: atom_id res chain seq x y z
N ILE A 1 8.97 -3.90 -7.14
CA ILE A 1 7.65 -4.41 -7.56
C ILE A 1 7.71 -4.79 -9.02
N THR A 2 7.39 -6.01 -9.34
CA THR A 2 7.43 -6.51 -10.71
C THR A 2 6.11 -6.24 -11.44
N GLY A 3 6.13 -6.27 -12.79
CA GLY A 3 4.93 -6.11 -13.59
C GLY A 3 3.88 -7.20 -13.33
N ILE A 4 4.30 -8.41 -12.99
CA ILE A 4 3.38 -9.50 -12.65
C ILE A 4 2.63 -9.21 -11.35
N ILE A 5 3.32 -8.72 -10.33
CA ILE A 5 2.70 -8.32 -9.06
C ILE A 5 1.72 -7.16 -9.29
N LYS A 6 2.13 -6.16 -10.05
CA LYS A 6 1.29 -5.00 -10.37
C LYS A 6 0.01 -5.39 -11.10
N ALA A 7 0.08 -6.35 -12.01
CA ALA A 7 -1.09 -6.84 -12.74
C ALA A 7 -2.11 -7.52 -11.83
N ASN A 8 -1.64 -8.23 -10.80
CA ASN A 8 -2.49 -8.94 -9.85
C ASN A 8 -3.00 -8.06 -8.71
N PHE A 9 -2.37 -6.91 -8.47
CA PHE A 9 -2.75 -5.96 -7.44
C PHE A 9 -2.94 -4.57 -8.08
N PRO A 10 -4.07 -4.37 -8.77
CA PRO A 10 -4.29 -3.13 -9.52
C PRO A 10 -4.54 -1.90 -8.66
N THR A 11 -5.02 -2.08 -7.44
CA THR A 11 -5.17 -0.98 -6.49
C THR A 11 -3.83 -0.67 -5.85
N ARG A 12 -3.44 0.59 -5.85
CA ARG A 12 -2.16 1.01 -5.29
C ARG A 12 -2.30 2.24 -4.44
N ILE A 13 -1.54 2.26 -3.36
CA ILE A 13 -1.44 3.41 -2.46
C ILE A 13 0.04 3.68 -2.23
N SER A 14 0.43 4.94 -2.32
CA SER A 14 1.78 5.35 -1.94
C SER A 14 1.71 6.51 -0.97
N PHE A 15 2.44 6.38 0.12
CA PHE A 15 2.77 7.51 0.99
C PHE A 15 3.94 8.28 0.39
N GLN A 16 4.44 9.30 1.09
CA GLN A 16 5.57 10.07 0.62
C GLN A 16 6.78 9.16 0.35
N VAL A 17 7.41 9.39 -0.78
CA VAL A 17 8.68 8.74 -1.16
C VAL A 17 9.75 9.77 -1.38
N SER A 18 11.01 9.34 -1.42
CA SER A 18 12.16 10.25 -1.51
C SER A 18 12.48 10.70 -2.93
N SER A 19 11.99 10.01 -3.96
CA SER A 19 12.34 10.34 -5.34
C SER A 19 11.20 10.05 -6.32
N LYS A 20 11.29 10.66 -7.50
CA LYS A 20 10.38 10.38 -8.61
C LYS A 20 10.48 8.93 -9.08
N VAL A 21 11.66 8.34 -9.00
CA VAL A 21 11.88 6.94 -9.37
C VAL A 21 11.09 6.02 -8.45
N ASP A 22 11.11 6.29 -7.16
CA ASP A 22 10.36 5.49 -6.18
C ASP A 22 8.85 5.61 -6.42
N SER A 23 8.37 6.81 -6.75
CA SER A 23 6.97 7.01 -7.08
C SER A 23 6.57 6.19 -8.31
N ARG A 24 7.38 6.21 -9.37
CA ARG A 24 7.11 5.40 -10.57
C ARG A 24 7.12 3.91 -10.29
N THR A 25 7.96 3.46 -9.38
CA THR A 25 8.01 2.05 -9.01
C THR A 25 6.69 1.57 -8.41
N ILE A 26 6.06 2.39 -7.59
CA ILE A 26 4.81 2.04 -6.90
C ILE A 26 3.59 2.36 -7.75
N LEU A 27 3.55 3.56 -8.33
CA LEU A 27 2.35 4.11 -8.96
C LEU A 27 2.42 4.14 -10.49
N ASP A 28 3.54 3.77 -11.09
CA ASP A 28 3.84 3.97 -12.50
C ASP A 28 3.80 5.45 -12.95
N GLN A 29 3.73 6.37 -12.00
CA GLN A 29 3.65 7.80 -12.23
C GLN A 29 4.45 8.56 -11.17
N MET A 30 4.89 9.75 -11.52
CA MET A 30 5.49 10.69 -10.56
C MET A 30 4.40 11.32 -9.70
N GLY A 31 4.78 11.83 -8.55
CA GLY A 31 3.89 12.61 -7.68
C GLY A 31 4.03 12.29 -6.20
N ALA A 32 4.30 11.06 -5.83
CA ALA A 32 4.43 10.68 -4.42
C ALA A 32 5.63 11.35 -3.74
N GLU A 33 6.62 11.80 -4.49
CA GLU A 33 7.76 12.55 -3.95
C GLU A 33 7.37 13.95 -3.47
N LYS A 34 6.22 14.46 -3.89
CA LYS A 34 5.71 15.77 -3.52
C LYS A 34 4.72 15.74 -2.35
N LEU A 35 4.40 14.57 -1.84
CA LEU A 35 3.49 14.44 -0.71
C LEU A 35 4.10 15.04 0.56
N LEU A 36 3.22 15.47 1.47
CA LEU A 36 3.63 16.16 2.69
C LEU A 36 4.05 15.23 3.83
N GLY A 37 3.79 13.94 3.71
CA GLY A 37 4.00 12.98 4.80
C GLY A 37 2.81 12.96 5.76
N ALA A 38 2.98 12.31 6.92
CA ALA A 38 1.98 12.26 7.99
C ALA A 38 0.58 11.81 7.53
N GLY A 39 0.52 10.79 6.68
CA GLY A 39 -0.73 10.23 6.20
C GLY A 39 -1.20 10.77 4.85
N ASP A 40 -0.49 11.73 4.27
CA ASP A 40 -0.76 12.20 2.91
C ASP A 40 -0.39 11.09 1.92
N MET A 41 -1.32 10.71 1.04
CA MET A 41 -1.13 9.58 0.15
C MET A 41 -1.68 9.83 -1.24
N LEU A 42 -1.15 9.10 -2.22
CA LEU A 42 -1.73 8.99 -3.55
C LEU A 42 -2.32 7.59 -3.73
N PHE A 43 -3.50 7.55 -4.28
CA PHE A 43 -4.28 6.32 -4.45
C PHE A 43 -4.65 6.14 -5.92
N ILE A 44 -4.48 4.92 -6.43
CA ILE A 44 -4.97 4.52 -7.75
C ILE A 44 -6.03 3.46 -7.55
N PRO A 45 -7.31 3.78 -7.82
CA PRO A 45 -8.38 2.79 -7.79
C PRO A 45 -8.18 1.70 -8.86
N PRO A 46 -8.75 0.51 -8.66
CA PRO A 46 -8.69 -0.53 -9.69
C PRO A 46 -9.41 -0.09 -10.97
N GLY A 47 -8.88 -0.51 -12.10
CA GLY A 47 -9.48 -0.24 -13.41
C GLY A 47 -9.21 1.15 -13.98
N THR A 48 -8.37 1.93 -13.36
CA THR A 48 -7.98 3.27 -13.82
C THR A 48 -6.52 3.55 -13.48
N SER A 49 -5.92 4.50 -14.18
CA SER A 49 -4.59 5.03 -13.87
C SER A 49 -4.67 6.40 -13.20
N ARG A 50 -5.85 6.84 -12.81
CA ARG A 50 -6.06 8.16 -12.26
C ARG A 50 -5.61 8.25 -10.81
N LEU A 51 -4.69 9.17 -10.51
CA LEU A 51 -4.23 9.43 -9.16
C LEU A 51 -5.27 10.24 -8.39
N THR A 52 -5.56 9.81 -7.18
CA THR A 52 -6.39 10.54 -6.23
C THR A 52 -5.57 10.79 -4.97
N ARG A 53 -5.47 12.05 -4.56
CA ARG A 53 -4.80 12.41 -3.31
C ARG A 53 -5.77 12.27 -2.15
N ILE A 54 -5.34 11.55 -1.12
CA ILE A 54 -6.11 11.37 0.10
C ILE A 54 -5.22 11.74 1.27
N HIS A 55 -5.73 12.52 2.20
CA HIS A 55 -5.01 12.83 3.42
C HIS A 55 -5.58 11.97 4.54
N GLY A 56 -4.90 10.85 4.82
CA GLY A 56 -5.29 9.93 5.86
C GLY A 56 -4.73 10.29 7.22
N ALA A 57 -5.11 9.52 8.23
CA ALA A 57 -4.55 9.67 9.56
C ALA A 57 -3.10 9.18 9.59
N TYR A 58 -2.24 9.90 10.33
CA TYR A 58 -0.89 9.42 10.58
C TYR A 58 -0.93 8.24 11.54
N VAL A 59 -0.22 7.18 11.17
CA VAL A 59 -0.08 5.99 12.02
C VAL A 59 1.41 5.77 12.27
N SER A 60 1.83 5.80 13.52
CA SER A 60 3.22 5.58 13.89
C SER A 60 3.60 4.10 13.76
N ASP A 61 4.90 3.82 13.68
CA ASP A 61 5.39 2.45 13.64
C ASP A 61 4.92 1.63 14.84
N ARG A 62 4.89 2.27 16.02
CA ARG A 62 4.40 1.63 17.24
C ARG A 62 2.92 1.28 17.16
N GLU A 63 2.12 2.15 16.58
CA GLU A 63 0.70 1.89 16.37
C GLU A 63 0.49 0.77 15.36
N ILE A 64 1.28 0.73 14.30
CA ILE A 64 1.26 -0.35 13.31
C ILE A 64 1.57 -1.69 13.98
N GLU A 65 2.60 -1.76 14.80
CA GLU A 65 2.95 -2.97 15.54
C GLU A 65 1.78 -3.46 16.40
N ARG A 66 1.11 -2.56 17.10
CA ARG A 66 -0.03 -2.90 17.94
C ARG A 66 -1.21 -3.43 17.13
N ILE A 67 -1.48 -2.84 15.96
CA ILE A 67 -2.53 -3.29 15.05
C ILE A 67 -2.19 -4.68 14.51
N VAL A 68 -0.97 -4.87 14.07
CA VAL A 68 -0.51 -6.17 13.55
C VAL A 68 -0.61 -7.26 14.61
N ASP A 69 -0.19 -6.99 15.83
CA ASP A 69 -0.30 -7.95 16.93
C ASP A 69 -1.76 -8.31 17.23
N PHE A 70 -2.64 -7.34 17.22
CA PHE A 70 -4.06 -7.56 17.42
C PHE A 70 -4.66 -8.45 16.33
N VAL A 71 -4.34 -8.17 15.09
CA VAL A 71 -4.81 -8.97 13.94
C VAL A 71 -4.29 -10.39 14.01
N LYS A 72 -3.01 -10.57 14.37
CA LYS A 72 -2.42 -11.91 14.51
C LYS A 72 -3.09 -12.75 15.60
N LYS A 73 -3.52 -12.10 16.69
CA LYS A 73 -4.23 -12.79 17.77
C LYS A 73 -5.63 -13.23 17.39
N GLN A 74 -6.28 -12.48 16.52
CA GLN A 74 -7.65 -12.78 16.09
C GLN A 74 -7.74 -13.84 15.02
N GLY A 75 -6.75 -13.95 14.17
CA GLY A 75 -6.75 -14.91 13.09
C GLY A 75 -5.38 -15.52 12.95
N LYS A 76 -5.18 -16.74 13.42
CA LYS A 76 -4.06 -17.50 12.90
C LYS A 76 -4.34 -17.69 11.42
N PRO A 77 -3.50 -17.11 10.54
CA PRO A 77 -3.68 -17.38 9.13
C PRO A 77 -3.51 -18.87 8.93
N SER A 78 -4.55 -19.55 8.52
CA SER A 78 -4.46 -20.94 8.11
C SER A 78 -3.90 -20.96 6.70
N TYR A 79 -2.63 -20.60 6.59
CA TYR A 79 -1.93 -20.61 5.30
C TYR A 79 -2.00 -21.96 4.63
N ASP A 80 -1.92 -23.02 5.41
CA ASP A 80 -1.98 -24.37 4.89
C ASP A 80 -3.35 -24.69 4.30
N GLU A 81 -4.43 -24.27 4.95
CA GLU A 81 -5.77 -24.43 4.43
C GLU A 81 -6.00 -23.55 3.20
N ALA A 82 -5.54 -22.31 3.23
CA ALA A 82 -5.66 -21.40 2.09
C ALA A 82 -4.90 -21.92 0.87
N ILE A 83 -3.75 -22.54 1.06
CA ILE A 83 -2.95 -23.13 -0.01
C ILE A 83 -3.58 -24.41 -0.53
N THR A 84 -4.13 -25.25 0.34
CA THR A 84 -4.72 -26.52 -0.07
C THR A 84 -6.08 -26.37 -0.72
N GLU A 85 -6.76 -25.27 -0.55
CA GLU A 85 -8.02 -24.96 -1.25
C GLU A 85 -7.82 -24.57 -2.70
N TYR A 86 -6.60 -24.30 -3.08
CA TYR A 86 -6.26 -23.97 -4.45
C TYR A 86 -5.80 -25.20 -5.22
#